data_6ddbb41530fbe5d3a80eea38b8413c15
#
_entry.id   6ddbb41530fbe5d3a80eea38b8413c15
#
_cell.length_a   1.000
_cell.length_b   1.000
_cell.length_c   1.000
_cell.angle_alpha   90.00
_cell.angle_beta   90.00
_cell.angle_gamma   90.00
#
_symmetry.space_group_name_H-M   'P 1'
#
loop_
_entity.id
_entity.type
_entity.pdbx_description
1 polymer ?
#
loop_
_entity_poly.entity_id
_entity_poly.type
_entity_poly.pdbx_seq_one_letter_code
_entity_poly.pdbx_strand_id
1 'polypeptide(L)'
;HEVIVVNDGSDDKTLATLIAGFNMVKAKRQQIAALQTTEIFGTYKSQTHPNLWVIDKGNGRKADAANAGIGFARTPLVCVIDADSIIETDGLLRAAEPFMLDDGKMVAVGGAIRIANGCEIRGGSLRKVRLSKNWLPRFQVVEYLRAFLTARVANAHSNTLLLISGAFGVFRRSTLVEMGGYRHDTVGEDLELIVRMHRHMRDKKEAYKIDFVPEIVCWTEAPAEWGGLKNQRARWQQGALETLIEHWRMIGNPRYGRIGLFAMPQVVIEDILGPPAELLGYLVVPVAILLGLL
;
A
#
# COMPACT_ATOMS: atom_id res chain seq x y z
N HIS A 1 -2.68 3.16 20.99
CA HIS A 1 -2.53 2.36 19.74
C HIS A 1 -2.28 0.91 20.09
N GLU A 2 -2.58 0.04 19.14
CA GLU A 2 -2.40 -1.40 19.21
C GLU A 2 -1.52 -1.83 18.05
N VAL A 3 -0.66 -2.83 18.26
CA VAL A 3 0.18 -3.42 17.20
C VAL A 3 -0.20 -4.89 17.06
N ILE A 4 -0.54 -5.29 15.86
CA ILE A 4 -0.88 -6.67 15.51
C ILE A 4 0.11 -7.13 14.45
N VAL A 5 0.98 -8.05 14.80
CA VAL A 5 1.88 -8.72 13.86
C VAL A 5 1.21 -10.00 13.39
N VAL A 6 1.13 -10.19 12.08
CA VAL A 6 0.57 -11.41 11.51
C VAL A 6 1.69 -12.28 10.95
N ASN A 7 1.86 -13.46 11.52
CA ASN A 7 2.72 -14.49 10.98
C ASN A 7 1.94 -15.32 9.96
N ASP A 8 2.20 -15.08 8.69
CA ASP A 8 1.47 -15.66 7.57
C ASP A 8 2.12 -16.98 7.09
N GLY A 9 2.19 -17.94 7.99
CA GLY A 9 2.71 -19.26 7.68
C GLY A 9 4.21 -19.25 7.35
N SER A 10 5.01 -18.46 8.09
CA SER A 10 6.47 -18.49 7.93
C SER A 10 7.04 -19.86 8.30
N ASP A 11 7.93 -20.39 7.46
CA ASP A 11 8.62 -21.67 7.64
C ASP A 11 9.98 -21.53 8.33
N ASP A 12 10.37 -20.29 8.66
CA ASP A 12 11.60 -19.94 9.37
C ASP A 12 11.37 -19.74 10.88
N LYS A 13 12.32 -19.10 11.56
CA LYS A 13 12.24 -18.82 13.00
C LYS A 13 11.43 -17.57 13.37
N THR A 14 10.66 -16.98 12.43
CA THR A 14 9.93 -15.71 12.66
C THR A 14 9.04 -15.79 13.90
N LEU A 15 8.15 -16.78 14.00
CA LEU A 15 7.26 -16.91 15.15
C LEU A 15 8.03 -17.14 16.47
N ALA A 16 9.03 -18.01 16.44
CA ALA A 16 9.87 -18.30 17.62
C ALA A 16 10.64 -17.05 18.08
N THR A 17 11.15 -16.27 17.15
CA THR A 17 11.85 -15.00 17.42
C THR A 17 10.91 -13.97 18.04
N LEU A 18 9.68 -13.84 17.52
CA LEU A 18 8.66 -12.95 18.10
C LEU A 18 8.28 -13.38 19.52
N ILE A 19 8.06 -14.69 19.75
CA ILE A 19 7.72 -15.21 21.07
C ILE A 19 8.84 -14.92 22.08
N ALA A 20 10.09 -15.21 21.73
CA ALA A 20 11.22 -14.98 22.62
C ALA A 20 11.52 -13.49 22.81
N GLY A 21 11.53 -12.69 21.73
CA GLY A 21 11.93 -11.29 21.76
C GLY A 21 10.96 -10.39 22.52
N PHE A 22 9.66 -10.72 22.49
CA PHE A 22 8.61 -9.91 23.12
C PHE A 22 7.92 -10.60 24.30
N ASN A 23 8.48 -11.68 24.80
CA ASN A 23 7.93 -12.48 25.90
C ASN A 23 6.42 -12.77 25.69
N MET A 24 6.11 -13.40 24.53
CA MET A 24 4.73 -13.65 24.12
C MET A 24 4.18 -14.89 24.82
N VAL A 25 2.93 -14.81 25.28
CA VAL A 25 2.18 -15.94 25.81
C VAL A 25 0.94 -16.19 24.96
N LYS A 26 0.58 -17.46 24.81
CA LYS A 26 -0.65 -17.83 24.11
C LYS A 26 -1.86 -17.25 24.85
N ALA A 27 -2.65 -16.44 24.17
CA ALA A 27 -3.81 -15.78 24.75
C ALA A 27 -4.94 -15.77 23.72
N LYS A 28 -6.13 -16.16 24.15
CA LYS A 28 -7.32 -16.12 23.27
C LYS A 28 -7.69 -14.68 22.95
N ARG A 29 -7.81 -14.37 21.66
CA ARG A 29 -8.34 -13.14 21.15
C ARG A 29 -9.45 -13.43 20.15
N GLN A 30 -10.62 -12.87 20.35
CA GLN A 30 -11.72 -13.04 19.44
C GLN A 30 -11.58 -12.09 18.23
N GLN A 31 -11.74 -12.63 17.05
CA GLN A 31 -11.93 -11.85 15.82
C GLN A 31 -13.29 -11.14 15.90
N ILE A 32 -13.30 -9.84 15.64
CA ILE A 32 -14.50 -9.00 15.77
C ILE A 32 -15.12 -8.60 14.42
N ALA A 33 -14.43 -8.92 13.32
CA ALA A 33 -14.98 -8.79 11.98
C ALA A 33 -14.63 -10.05 11.17
N ALA A 34 -15.64 -10.68 10.62
CA ALA A 34 -15.49 -11.91 9.82
C ALA A 34 -15.02 -11.54 8.40
N LEU A 35 -13.73 -11.26 8.26
CA LEU A 35 -13.07 -11.18 6.96
C LEU A 35 -12.55 -12.57 6.57
N GLN A 36 -12.58 -12.86 5.29
CA GLN A 36 -12.05 -14.13 4.78
C GLN A 36 -10.54 -14.20 5.01
N THR A 37 -10.09 -15.27 5.68
CA THR A 37 -8.69 -15.56 5.95
C THR A 37 -8.46 -17.07 5.94
N THR A 38 -7.22 -17.49 5.76
CA THR A 38 -6.81 -18.86 6.02
C THR A 38 -6.89 -19.18 7.53
N GLU A 39 -6.72 -20.42 7.89
CA GLU A 39 -6.87 -20.91 9.26
C GLU A 39 -5.95 -20.18 10.25
N ILE A 40 -6.50 -19.74 11.37
CA ILE A 40 -5.77 -19.13 12.48
C ILE A 40 -5.35 -20.25 13.47
N PHE A 41 -4.05 -20.47 13.60
CA PHE A 41 -3.49 -21.49 14.49
C PHE A 41 -3.42 -21.03 15.95
N GLY A 42 -3.24 -19.70 16.15
CA GLY A 42 -3.18 -19.16 17.50
C GLY A 42 -3.03 -17.66 17.54
N THR A 43 -3.28 -17.13 18.74
CA THR A 43 -3.02 -15.72 19.05
C THR A 43 -2.17 -15.63 20.30
N TYR A 44 -1.24 -14.67 20.30
CA TYR A 44 -0.28 -14.45 21.38
C TYR A 44 -0.30 -13.00 21.80
N LYS A 45 -0.12 -12.74 23.10
CA LYS A 45 -0.03 -11.41 23.69
C LYS A 45 1.32 -11.22 24.36
N SER A 46 1.96 -10.08 24.16
CA SER A 46 3.19 -9.75 24.86
C SER A 46 2.93 -9.45 26.33
N GLN A 47 3.78 -9.97 27.22
CA GLN A 47 3.78 -9.64 28.64
C GLN A 47 4.54 -8.35 28.93
N THR A 48 5.49 -7.97 28.07
CA THR A 48 6.31 -6.75 28.20
C THR A 48 5.73 -5.55 27.45
N HIS A 49 4.94 -5.79 26.41
CA HIS A 49 4.29 -4.75 25.58
C HIS A 49 2.78 -5.02 25.51
N PRO A 50 1.97 -4.48 26.43
CA PRO A 50 0.55 -4.89 26.60
C PRO A 50 -0.32 -4.71 25.36
N ASN A 51 0.09 -3.83 24.45
CA ASN A 51 -0.65 -3.52 23.19
C ASN A 51 -0.14 -4.32 21.98
N LEU A 52 0.84 -5.22 22.16
CA LEU A 52 1.40 -6.04 21.09
C LEU A 52 0.76 -7.43 21.08
N TRP A 53 0.23 -7.78 19.93
CA TRP A 53 -0.34 -9.09 19.63
C TRP A 53 0.35 -9.73 18.43
N VAL A 54 0.43 -11.04 18.43
CA VAL A 54 0.81 -11.84 17.27
C VAL A 54 -0.33 -12.77 16.92
N ILE A 55 -0.65 -12.85 15.64
CA ILE A 55 -1.59 -13.80 15.05
C ILE A 55 -0.76 -14.78 14.23
N ASP A 56 -0.88 -16.05 14.52
CA ASP A 56 -0.23 -17.14 13.80
C ASP A 56 -1.26 -17.86 12.94
N LYS A 57 -1.03 -17.96 11.63
CA LYS A 57 -2.01 -18.47 10.66
C LYS A 57 -1.34 -19.19 9.48
N GLY A 58 -2.13 -19.93 8.73
CA GLY A 58 -1.70 -20.53 7.48
C GLY A 58 -1.35 -19.49 6.43
N ASN A 59 -0.40 -19.78 5.53
CA ASN A 59 0.01 -18.88 4.48
C ASN A 59 -1.16 -18.56 3.53
N GLY A 60 -1.49 -17.30 3.41
CA GLY A 60 -2.55 -16.77 2.52
C GLY A 60 -2.09 -15.54 1.75
N ARG A 61 -0.82 -15.20 1.82
CA ARG A 61 -0.19 -14.01 1.24
C ARG A 61 -0.64 -12.70 1.94
N LYS A 62 -0.10 -11.58 1.48
CA LYS A 62 -0.23 -10.25 2.09
C LYS A 62 -1.68 -9.82 2.32
N ALA A 63 -2.56 -9.97 1.34
CA ALA A 63 -3.97 -9.58 1.45
C ALA A 63 -4.69 -10.34 2.58
N ASP A 64 -4.43 -11.62 2.70
CA ASP A 64 -4.99 -12.49 3.74
C ASP A 64 -4.44 -12.12 5.13
N ALA A 65 -3.14 -11.89 5.23
CA ALA A 65 -2.51 -11.42 6.47
C ALA A 65 -3.09 -10.06 6.93
N ALA A 66 -3.27 -9.12 5.99
CA ALA A 66 -3.91 -7.83 6.27
C ALA A 66 -5.35 -8.01 6.77
N ASN A 67 -6.14 -8.87 6.13
CA ASN A 67 -7.51 -9.18 6.55
C ASN A 67 -7.56 -9.81 7.95
N ALA A 68 -6.63 -10.69 8.28
CA ALA A 68 -6.51 -11.24 9.62
C ALA A 68 -6.26 -10.09 10.62
N GLY A 69 -5.26 -9.24 10.38
CA GLY A 69 -4.97 -8.08 11.25
C GLY A 69 -6.18 -7.16 11.44
N ILE A 70 -6.88 -6.80 10.37
CA ILE A 70 -8.09 -5.96 10.37
C ILE A 70 -9.22 -6.63 11.16
N GLY A 71 -9.40 -7.94 10.98
CA GLY A 71 -10.42 -8.72 11.66
C GLY A 71 -10.25 -8.75 13.19
N PHE A 72 -9.01 -8.73 13.66
CA PHE A 72 -8.68 -8.70 15.09
C PHE A 72 -8.49 -7.28 15.66
N ALA A 73 -8.34 -6.26 14.84
CA ALA A 73 -8.16 -4.87 15.28
C ALA A 73 -9.42 -4.34 15.97
N ARG A 74 -9.24 -3.59 17.06
CA ARG A 74 -10.34 -3.01 17.87
C ARG A 74 -10.44 -1.49 17.76
N THR A 75 -9.50 -0.88 17.06
CA THR A 75 -9.45 0.56 16.86
C THR A 75 -10.30 1.01 15.67
N PRO A 76 -10.83 2.25 15.66
CA PRO A 76 -11.62 2.78 14.54
C PRO A 76 -10.80 2.99 13.27
N LEU A 77 -9.50 3.23 13.40
CA LEU A 77 -8.54 3.32 12.31
C LEU A 77 -7.60 2.12 12.36
N VAL A 78 -7.20 1.65 11.20
CA VAL A 78 -6.16 0.63 11.04
C VAL A 78 -5.08 1.16 10.09
N CYS A 79 -3.82 0.97 10.48
CA CYS A 79 -2.67 1.22 9.62
C CYS A 79 -2.15 -0.14 9.14
N VAL A 80 -2.12 -0.35 7.84
CA VAL A 80 -1.52 -1.55 7.22
C VAL A 80 -0.15 -1.15 6.71
N ILE A 81 0.89 -1.91 7.13
CA ILE A 81 2.29 -1.66 6.81
C ILE A 81 3.00 -2.95 6.46
N ASP A 82 4.00 -2.87 5.59
CA ASP A 82 4.90 -3.99 5.32
C ASP A 82 5.88 -4.19 6.49
N ALA A 83 6.23 -5.43 6.78
CA ALA A 83 7.07 -5.77 7.93
C ALA A 83 8.52 -5.26 7.82
N ASP A 84 8.97 -4.95 6.61
CA ASP A 84 10.29 -4.37 6.29
C ASP A 84 10.28 -2.84 6.27
N SER A 85 9.14 -2.22 6.50
CA SER A 85 8.97 -0.78 6.51
C SER A 85 9.33 -0.16 7.86
N ILE A 86 9.96 1.02 7.83
CA ILE A 86 10.33 1.79 9.02
C ILE A 86 9.43 3.02 9.08
N ILE A 87 8.62 3.11 10.13
CA ILE A 87 7.71 4.24 10.33
C ILE A 87 8.51 5.42 10.90
N GLU A 88 8.28 6.62 10.37
CA GLU A 88 8.75 7.85 11.00
C GLU A 88 8.12 8.03 12.38
N THR A 89 8.85 8.70 13.27
CA THR A 89 8.43 8.88 14.66
C THR A 89 7.01 9.44 14.77
N ASP A 90 6.69 10.42 13.92
CA ASP A 90 5.36 11.05 13.86
C ASP A 90 4.48 10.54 12.72
N GLY A 91 4.94 9.52 11.99
CA GLY A 91 4.28 9.06 10.76
C GLY A 91 2.83 8.64 10.96
N LEU A 92 2.55 7.90 12.03
CA LEU A 92 1.19 7.49 12.37
C LEU A 92 0.31 8.68 12.78
N LEU A 93 0.88 9.65 13.52
CA LEU A 93 0.15 10.84 13.95
C LEU A 93 -0.23 11.70 12.74
N ARG A 94 0.72 11.98 11.86
CA ARG A 94 0.50 12.73 10.61
C ARG A 94 -0.58 12.09 9.74
N ALA A 95 -0.54 10.76 9.59
CA ALA A 95 -1.52 10.05 8.78
C ALA A 95 -2.91 9.93 9.46
N ALA A 96 -2.98 10.03 10.79
CA ALA A 96 -4.25 10.01 11.52
C ALA A 96 -4.89 11.41 11.61
N GLU A 97 -4.13 12.49 11.54
CA GLU A 97 -4.60 13.86 11.65
C GLU A 97 -5.73 14.20 10.68
N PRO A 98 -5.69 13.86 9.37
CA PRO A 98 -6.78 14.12 8.44
C PRO A 98 -8.12 13.51 8.88
N PHE A 99 -8.10 12.34 9.54
CA PHE A 99 -9.33 11.73 10.07
C PHE A 99 -9.91 12.50 11.26
N MET A 100 -9.07 13.21 12.01
CA MET A 100 -9.49 13.99 13.17
C MET A 100 -10.05 15.37 12.78
N LEU A 101 -9.58 15.92 11.67
CA LEU A 101 -9.97 17.24 11.17
C LEU A 101 -11.17 17.17 10.20
N ASP A 102 -11.54 15.99 9.75
CA ASP A 102 -12.62 15.79 8.78
C ASP A 102 -13.93 15.41 9.48
N ASP A 103 -15.05 15.86 8.93
CA ASP A 103 -16.42 15.61 9.45
C ASP A 103 -16.89 14.14 9.25
N GLY A 104 -16.01 13.19 9.39
CA GLY A 104 -16.33 11.76 9.29
C GLY A 104 -16.34 11.19 7.86
N LYS A 105 -15.97 11.96 6.86
CA LYS A 105 -15.93 11.53 5.44
C LYS A 105 -14.62 10.85 5.07
N MET A 106 -13.55 11.07 5.84
CA MET A 106 -12.25 10.46 5.56
C MET A 106 -12.32 8.95 5.70
N VAL A 107 -12.00 8.22 4.64
CA VAL A 107 -12.03 6.74 4.62
C VAL A 107 -10.65 6.11 4.49
N ALA A 108 -9.71 6.81 3.84
CA ALA A 108 -8.32 6.35 3.68
C ALA A 108 -7.35 7.53 3.58
N VAL A 109 -6.14 7.33 4.10
CA VAL A 109 -5.04 8.30 4.01
C VAL A 109 -3.74 7.55 3.69
N GLY A 110 -3.12 7.93 2.59
CA GLY A 110 -1.75 7.55 2.27
C GLY A 110 -0.74 8.57 2.77
N GLY A 111 0.54 8.25 2.66
CA GLY A 111 1.60 9.20 3.00
C GLY A 111 2.86 9.03 2.16
N ALA A 112 3.74 10.02 2.20
CA ALA A 112 4.97 9.97 1.43
C ALA A 112 5.93 8.92 1.99
N ILE A 113 6.38 8.04 1.09
CA ILE A 113 7.34 6.98 1.39
C ILE A 113 8.69 7.35 0.80
N ARG A 114 9.75 7.07 1.53
CA ARG A 114 11.15 7.28 1.10
C ARG A 114 11.88 5.96 1.00
N ILE A 115 12.94 5.96 0.22
CA ILE A 115 13.82 4.81 0.04
C ILE A 115 14.92 4.84 1.10
N ALA A 116 15.01 3.75 1.86
CA ALA A 116 15.93 3.59 2.98
C ALA A 116 17.32 3.10 2.55
N ASN A 117 17.51 2.63 1.30
CA ASN A 117 18.78 2.12 0.82
C ASN A 117 19.92 3.12 0.97
N GLY A 118 20.93 2.75 1.76
CA GLY A 118 22.08 3.60 2.08
C GLY A 118 21.94 4.39 3.36
N CYS A 119 20.76 4.44 3.96
CA CYS A 119 20.52 5.06 5.25
C CYS A 119 21.10 4.23 6.41
N GLU A 120 21.40 4.88 7.52
CA GLU A 120 21.83 4.21 8.74
C GLU A 120 20.62 4.01 9.66
N ILE A 121 20.31 2.74 9.94
CA ILE A 121 19.16 2.33 10.76
C ILE A 121 19.70 1.64 12.00
N ARG A 122 19.22 2.02 13.18
CA ARG A 122 19.56 1.36 14.46
C ARG A 122 18.32 1.27 15.35
N GLY A 123 18.04 0.08 15.86
CA GLY A 123 16.91 -0.18 16.76
C GLY A 123 15.56 0.19 16.15
N GLY A 124 15.34 -0.09 14.86
CA GLY A 124 14.10 0.23 14.16
C GLY A 124 13.89 1.72 13.85
N SER A 125 14.89 2.57 14.07
CA SER A 125 14.81 4.00 13.82
C SER A 125 15.88 4.45 12.84
N LEU A 126 15.51 5.38 11.98
CA LEU A 126 16.43 6.03 11.06
C LEU A 126 17.34 6.99 11.85
N ARG A 127 18.68 6.82 11.70
CA ARG A 127 19.69 7.64 12.38
C ARG A 127 20.34 8.64 11.44
N LYS A 128 20.58 8.24 10.21
CA LYS A 128 21.20 9.11 9.21
C LYS A 128 20.65 8.81 7.83
N VAL A 129 20.16 9.82 7.16
CA VAL A 129 19.71 9.75 5.77
C VAL A 129 20.92 9.83 4.86
N ARG A 130 21.09 8.86 3.98
CA ARG A 130 22.15 8.82 2.96
C ARG A 130 21.61 8.19 1.69
N LEU A 131 22.08 8.64 0.55
CA LEU A 131 21.83 7.97 -0.73
C LEU A 131 22.67 6.70 -0.81
N SER A 132 22.07 5.66 -1.39
CA SER A 132 22.80 4.43 -1.71
C SER A 132 24.01 4.71 -2.61
N LYS A 133 25.08 3.92 -2.46
CA LYS A 133 26.20 3.94 -3.42
C LYS A 133 25.81 3.31 -4.75
N ASN A 134 24.84 2.39 -4.74
CA ASN A 134 24.29 1.77 -5.94
C ASN A 134 23.37 2.76 -6.66
N TRP A 135 23.59 2.93 -7.96
CA TRP A 135 22.84 3.87 -8.80
C TRP A 135 21.36 3.46 -8.97
N LEU A 136 21.05 2.16 -8.97
CA LEU A 136 19.69 1.66 -9.21
C LEU A 136 18.69 2.12 -8.12
N PRO A 137 18.94 1.98 -6.80
CA PRO A 137 18.13 2.62 -5.77
C PRO A 137 18.11 4.15 -5.87
N ARG A 138 19.19 4.81 -6.32
CA ARG A 138 19.22 6.28 -6.48
C ARG A 138 18.23 6.77 -7.53
N PHE A 139 18.10 6.08 -8.66
CA PHE A 139 17.06 6.38 -9.66
C PHE A 139 15.67 6.23 -9.07
N GLN A 140 15.43 5.18 -8.31
CA GLN A 140 14.16 4.95 -7.67
C GLN A 140 13.83 6.02 -6.62
N VAL A 141 14.83 6.63 -5.95
CA VAL A 141 14.59 7.81 -5.08
C VAL A 141 13.96 8.96 -5.86
N VAL A 142 14.48 9.27 -7.07
CA VAL A 142 13.93 10.35 -7.91
C VAL A 142 12.50 10.02 -8.35
N GLU A 143 12.27 8.77 -8.74
CA GLU A 143 10.96 8.27 -9.14
C GLU A 143 9.92 8.38 -8.01
N TYR A 144 10.29 7.93 -6.80
CA TYR A 144 9.43 8.03 -5.61
C TYR A 144 9.15 9.49 -5.23
N LEU A 145 10.16 10.37 -5.30
CA LEU A 145 9.97 11.79 -5.08
C LEU A 145 8.93 12.37 -6.02
N ARG A 146 9.05 12.09 -7.32
CA ARG A 146 8.11 12.55 -8.34
C ARG A 146 6.70 11.99 -8.08
N ALA A 147 6.58 10.66 -7.87
CA ALA A 147 5.29 10.02 -7.69
C ALA A 147 4.56 10.51 -6.42
N PHE A 148 5.26 10.63 -5.30
CA PHE A 148 4.65 10.96 -4.02
C PHE A 148 4.40 12.45 -3.83
N LEU A 149 5.30 13.35 -4.29
CA LEU A 149 5.17 14.78 -4.01
C LEU A 149 4.37 15.56 -5.07
N THR A 150 4.19 15.00 -6.27
CA THR A 150 3.44 15.70 -7.33
C THR A 150 2.12 15.01 -7.63
N ALA A 151 2.15 13.83 -8.23
CA ALA A 151 0.95 13.17 -8.72
C ALA A 151 -0.03 12.81 -7.58
N ARG A 152 0.45 12.21 -6.48
CA ARG A 152 -0.45 11.77 -5.40
C ARG A 152 -1.06 12.91 -4.62
N VAL A 153 -0.31 13.99 -4.38
CA VAL A 153 -0.84 15.21 -3.72
C VAL A 153 -1.92 15.85 -4.58
N ALA A 154 -1.67 16.02 -5.89
CA ALA A 154 -2.64 16.59 -6.81
C ALA A 154 -3.91 15.72 -6.91
N ASN A 155 -3.75 14.40 -7.00
CA ASN A 155 -4.86 13.46 -7.06
C ASN A 155 -5.66 13.42 -5.74
N ALA A 156 -5.01 13.52 -4.58
CA ALA A 156 -5.70 13.61 -3.29
C ALA A 156 -6.55 14.86 -3.19
N HIS A 157 -6.01 16.03 -3.59
CA HIS A 157 -6.75 17.28 -3.57
C HIS A 157 -8.04 17.21 -4.40
N SER A 158 -8.05 16.51 -5.53
CA SER A 158 -9.21 16.31 -6.40
C SER A 158 -10.08 15.09 -6.01
N ASN A 159 -9.73 14.37 -4.96
CA ASN A 159 -10.31 13.09 -4.54
C ASN A 159 -10.31 12.04 -5.68
N THR A 160 -9.18 11.98 -6.39
CA THR A 160 -8.93 11.05 -7.51
C THR A 160 -7.72 10.14 -7.28
N LEU A 161 -7.24 10.06 -6.04
CA LEU A 161 -6.14 9.18 -5.66
C LEU A 161 -6.57 7.72 -5.79
N LEU A 162 -5.97 6.99 -6.73
CA LEU A 162 -6.29 5.57 -6.97
C LEU A 162 -5.36 4.60 -6.25
N LEU A 163 -4.24 5.07 -5.72
CA LEU A 163 -3.23 4.21 -5.10
C LEU A 163 -2.73 4.78 -3.78
N ILE A 164 -2.91 4.03 -2.72
CA ILE A 164 -2.17 4.15 -1.46
C ILE A 164 -1.22 2.96 -1.41
N SER A 165 0.08 3.24 -1.24
CA SER A 165 1.11 2.20 -1.28
C SER A 165 0.88 1.15 -0.19
N GLY A 166 1.04 -0.11 -0.55
CA GLY A 166 0.95 -1.23 0.39
C GLY A 166 1.99 -1.21 1.51
N ALA A 167 3.05 -0.38 1.38
CA ALA A 167 4.04 -0.21 2.45
C ALA A 167 3.53 0.65 3.62
N PHE A 168 2.52 1.51 3.41
CA PHE A 168 1.90 2.31 4.47
C PHE A 168 0.57 2.89 4.01
N GLY A 169 -0.50 2.57 4.72
CA GLY A 169 -1.82 3.16 4.50
C GLY A 169 -2.67 3.13 5.76
N VAL A 170 -3.36 4.23 6.07
CA VAL A 170 -4.30 4.33 7.18
C VAL A 170 -5.74 4.35 6.65
N PHE A 171 -6.59 3.53 7.23
CA PHE A 171 -7.94 3.30 6.74
C PHE A 171 -8.97 3.36 7.88
N ARG A 172 -10.16 3.82 7.56
CA ARG A 172 -11.32 3.64 8.43
C ARG A 172 -11.71 2.16 8.46
N ARG A 173 -11.55 1.53 9.62
CA ARG A 173 -11.75 0.09 9.77
C ARG A 173 -13.16 -0.35 9.36
N SER A 174 -14.21 0.41 9.72
CA SER A 174 -15.58 0.08 9.34
C SER A 174 -15.77 -0.02 7.84
N THR A 175 -15.20 0.91 7.07
CA THR A 175 -15.25 0.90 5.60
C THR A 175 -14.53 -0.33 5.02
N LEU A 176 -13.33 -0.67 5.53
CA LEU A 176 -12.63 -1.87 5.08
C LEU A 176 -13.44 -3.14 5.34
N VAL A 177 -14.02 -3.26 6.54
CA VAL A 177 -14.82 -4.43 6.92
C VAL A 177 -16.07 -4.53 6.05
N GLU A 178 -16.76 -3.42 5.81
CA GLU A 178 -17.95 -3.37 4.96
C GLU A 178 -17.66 -3.78 3.51
N MET A 179 -16.48 -3.42 3.01
CA MET A 179 -16.01 -3.81 1.67
C MET A 179 -15.51 -5.25 1.57
N GLY A 180 -15.43 -5.99 2.69
CA GLY A 180 -14.89 -7.35 2.74
C GLY A 180 -13.35 -7.42 2.81
N GLY A 181 -12.68 -6.32 3.17
CA GLY A 181 -11.22 -6.26 3.32
C GLY A 181 -10.45 -6.25 2.00
N TYR A 182 -9.22 -6.73 2.01
CA TYR A 182 -8.37 -6.90 0.83
C TYR A 182 -8.78 -8.12 0.01
N ARG A 183 -8.65 -8.06 -1.30
CA ARG A 183 -8.89 -9.20 -2.20
C ARG A 183 -7.65 -10.08 -2.31
N HIS A 184 -7.85 -11.39 -2.45
CA HIS A 184 -6.77 -12.40 -2.51
C HIS A 184 -6.38 -12.78 -3.94
N ASP A 185 -7.19 -12.41 -4.91
CA ASP A 185 -7.13 -12.86 -6.31
C ASP A 185 -6.47 -11.84 -7.25
N THR A 186 -5.76 -10.87 -6.68
CA THR A 186 -4.97 -9.88 -7.42
C THR A 186 -3.56 -9.75 -6.82
N VAL A 187 -2.59 -9.38 -7.65
CA VAL A 187 -1.24 -9.05 -7.19
C VAL A 187 -1.07 -7.55 -6.91
N GLY A 188 -2.06 -6.73 -7.24
CA GLY A 188 -2.14 -5.28 -6.99
C GLY A 188 -3.19 -4.96 -5.94
N GLU A 189 -3.13 -5.64 -4.79
CA GLU A 189 -4.12 -5.55 -3.72
C GLU A 189 -4.32 -4.14 -3.19
N ASP A 190 -3.29 -3.30 -3.25
CA ASP A 190 -3.29 -1.91 -2.78
C ASP A 190 -4.01 -0.96 -3.77
N LEU A 191 -3.75 -1.11 -5.06
CA LEU A 191 -4.45 -0.36 -6.11
C LEU A 191 -5.93 -0.79 -6.18
N GLU A 192 -6.20 -2.10 -6.20
CA GLU A 192 -7.55 -2.65 -6.25
C GLU A 192 -8.40 -2.17 -5.08
N LEU A 193 -7.83 -2.19 -3.87
CA LEU A 193 -8.54 -1.74 -2.67
C LEU A 193 -9.04 -0.30 -2.79
N ILE A 194 -8.20 0.62 -3.28
CA ILE A 194 -8.57 2.03 -3.40
C ILE A 194 -9.57 2.25 -4.52
N VAL A 195 -9.39 1.61 -5.67
CA VAL A 195 -10.36 1.68 -6.77
C VAL A 195 -11.73 1.14 -6.33
N ARG A 196 -11.75 -0.02 -5.66
CA ARG A 196 -12.97 -0.62 -5.11
C ARG A 196 -13.58 0.24 -4.01
N MET A 197 -12.79 0.93 -3.19
CA MET A 197 -13.27 1.87 -2.18
C MET A 197 -13.98 3.05 -2.83
N HIS A 198 -13.42 3.64 -3.88
CA HIS A 198 -14.09 4.67 -4.67
C HIS A 198 -15.42 4.16 -5.25
N ARG A 199 -15.42 2.96 -5.85
CA ARG A 199 -16.62 2.32 -6.40
C ARG A 199 -17.70 2.14 -5.31
N HIS A 200 -17.32 1.55 -4.18
CA HIS A 200 -18.21 1.27 -3.06
C HIS A 200 -18.89 2.55 -2.54
N MET A 201 -18.11 3.58 -2.24
CA MET A 201 -18.61 4.85 -1.72
C MET A 201 -19.52 5.58 -2.74
N ARG A 202 -19.18 5.53 -4.04
CA ARG A 202 -20.01 6.10 -5.12
C ARG A 202 -21.31 5.34 -5.32
N ASP A 203 -21.28 4.01 -5.25
CA ASP A 203 -22.48 3.17 -5.38
C ASP A 203 -23.43 3.41 -4.22
N LYS A 204 -22.92 3.63 -2.99
CA LYS A 204 -23.71 4.01 -1.80
C LYS A 204 -24.20 5.47 -1.84
N LYS A 205 -23.66 6.30 -2.75
CA LYS A 205 -23.91 7.76 -2.81
C LYS A 205 -23.53 8.48 -1.50
N GLU A 206 -22.58 7.95 -0.76
CA GLU A 206 -22.04 8.57 0.45
C GLU A 206 -20.93 9.55 0.12
N ALA A 207 -20.87 10.67 0.84
CA ALA A 207 -19.76 11.61 0.76
C ALA A 207 -18.53 10.98 1.43
N TYR A 208 -17.39 10.98 0.73
CA TYR A 208 -16.15 10.41 1.24
C TYR A 208 -14.94 11.18 0.74
N LYS A 209 -13.82 11.00 1.43
CA LYS A 209 -12.52 11.56 1.06
C LYS A 209 -11.43 10.50 1.21
N ILE A 210 -10.55 10.45 0.21
CA ILE A 210 -9.27 9.71 0.25
C ILE A 210 -8.18 10.75 0.11
N ASP A 211 -7.29 10.82 1.08
CA ASP A 211 -6.29 11.88 1.18
C ASP A 211 -4.85 11.35 1.19
N PHE A 212 -3.92 12.27 1.11
CA PHE A 212 -2.49 11.95 1.07
C PHE A 212 -1.68 12.99 1.85
N VAL A 213 -0.86 12.51 2.79
CA VAL A 213 0.06 13.33 3.58
C VAL A 213 1.40 13.45 2.84
N PRO A 214 1.81 14.66 2.43
CA PRO A 214 3.04 14.86 1.68
C PRO A 214 4.31 14.72 2.54
N GLU A 215 4.18 14.80 3.86
CA GLU A 215 5.25 14.55 4.80
C GLU A 215 5.64 13.08 4.82
N ILE A 216 6.91 12.81 5.11
CA ILE A 216 7.42 11.44 5.20
C ILE A 216 6.73 10.73 6.37
N VAL A 217 6.11 9.59 6.08
CA VAL A 217 5.49 8.72 7.09
C VAL A 217 6.22 7.41 7.26
N CYS A 218 6.94 6.97 6.22
CA CYS A 218 7.53 5.64 6.17
C CYS A 218 8.76 5.60 5.25
N TRP A 219 9.68 4.66 5.55
CA TRP A 219 10.84 4.32 4.76
C TRP A 219 10.79 2.84 4.40
N THR A 220 11.11 2.49 3.17
CA THR A 220 11.14 1.11 2.68
C THR A 220 12.38 0.87 1.84
N GLU A 221 12.76 -0.37 1.63
CA GLU A 221 13.84 -0.72 0.74
C GLU A 221 13.36 -0.85 -0.70
N ALA A 222 14.15 -0.33 -1.63
CA ALA A 222 13.94 -0.51 -3.06
C ALA A 222 14.90 -1.59 -3.61
N PRO A 223 14.51 -2.32 -4.65
CA PRO A 223 15.38 -3.28 -5.29
C PRO A 223 16.74 -2.69 -5.69
N ALA A 224 17.80 -3.35 -5.24
CA ALA A 224 19.17 -2.95 -5.54
C ALA A 224 19.76 -3.67 -6.78
N GLU A 225 19.02 -4.63 -7.36
CA GLU A 225 19.40 -5.44 -8.49
C GLU A 225 18.34 -5.42 -9.59
N TRP A 226 18.76 -5.54 -10.84
CA TRP A 226 17.86 -5.53 -12.01
C TRP A 226 16.78 -6.60 -11.96
N GLY A 227 17.12 -7.80 -11.52
CA GLY A 227 16.17 -8.91 -11.42
C GLY A 227 15.02 -8.57 -10.47
N GLY A 228 15.36 -8.03 -9.29
CA GLY A 228 14.37 -7.58 -8.30
C GLY A 228 13.50 -6.45 -8.83
N LEU A 229 14.11 -5.43 -9.46
CA LEU A 229 13.36 -4.31 -10.06
C LEU A 229 12.41 -4.79 -11.16
N LYS A 230 12.90 -5.62 -12.10
CA LYS A 230 12.07 -6.19 -13.18
C LYS A 230 10.86 -6.94 -12.62
N ASN A 231 11.07 -7.80 -11.64
CA ASN A 231 9.98 -8.58 -11.03
C ASN A 231 8.98 -7.68 -10.30
N GLN A 232 9.45 -6.64 -9.61
CA GLN A 232 8.59 -5.66 -8.95
C GLN A 232 7.72 -4.90 -9.96
N ARG A 233 8.33 -4.41 -11.07
CA ARG A 233 7.59 -3.69 -12.13
C ARG A 233 6.58 -4.58 -12.86
N ALA A 234 6.96 -5.82 -13.15
CA ALA A 234 6.06 -6.79 -13.77
C ALA A 234 4.82 -7.04 -12.88
N ARG A 235 5.01 -7.18 -11.56
CA ARG A 235 3.88 -7.32 -10.62
C ARG A 235 3.01 -6.07 -10.57
N TRP A 236 3.61 -4.86 -10.57
CA TRP A 236 2.84 -3.62 -10.57
C TRP A 236 2.00 -3.48 -11.84
N GLN A 237 2.61 -3.77 -13.00
CA GLN A 237 1.92 -3.75 -14.28
C GLN A 237 0.78 -4.77 -14.33
N GLN A 238 1.02 -5.99 -13.84
CA GLN A 238 0.00 -7.03 -13.74
C GLN A 238 -1.15 -6.59 -12.83
N GLY A 239 -0.84 -6.06 -11.64
CA GLY A 239 -1.86 -5.58 -10.69
C GLY A 239 -2.70 -4.43 -11.24
N ALA A 240 -2.08 -3.50 -11.98
CA ALA A 240 -2.80 -2.42 -12.66
C ALA A 240 -3.77 -2.98 -13.72
N LEU A 241 -3.30 -3.93 -14.54
CA LEU A 241 -4.12 -4.55 -15.57
C LEU A 241 -5.29 -5.35 -14.96
N GLU A 242 -5.04 -6.17 -13.94
CA GLU A 242 -6.08 -6.91 -13.21
C GLU A 242 -7.13 -5.98 -12.64
N THR A 243 -6.72 -4.87 -12.01
CA THR A 243 -7.62 -3.87 -11.43
C THR A 243 -8.46 -3.18 -12.52
N LEU A 244 -7.87 -2.80 -13.65
CA LEU A 244 -8.59 -2.19 -14.76
C LEU A 244 -9.62 -3.15 -15.39
N ILE A 245 -9.27 -4.44 -15.55
CA ILE A 245 -10.19 -5.46 -16.05
C ILE A 245 -11.36 -5.66 -15.08
N GLU A 246 -11.09 -5.77 -13.78
CA GLU A 246 -12.13 -5.96 -12.76
C GLU A 246 -13.09 -4.77 -12.68
N HIS A 247 -12.53 -3.56 -12.82
CA HIS A 247 -13.30 -2.32 -12.69
C HIS A 247 -13.54 -1.62 -14.04
N TRP A 248 -13.49 -2.32 -15.18
CA TRP A 248 -13.59 -1.74 -16.52
C TRP A 248 -14.84 -0.86 -16.73
N ARG A 249 -15.95 -1.20 -16.06
CA ARG A 249 -17.22 -0.43 -16.12
C ARG A 249 -17.12 0.96 -15.49
N MET A 250 -16.07 1.24 -14.74
CA MET A 250 -15.81 2.57 -14.19
C MET A 250 -15.13 3.48 -15.22
N ILE A 251 -14.39 2.93 -16.19
CA ILE A 251 -13.60 3.69 -17.16
C ILE A 251 -14.53 4.49 -18.08
N GLY A 252 -14.35 5.82 -18.11
CA GLY A 252 -15.18 6.73 -18.90
C GLY A 252 -16.62 6.90 -18.38
N ASN A 253 -16.97 6.32 -17.25
CA ASN A 253 -18.35 6.32 -16.76
C ASN A 253 -18.62 7.50 -15.81
N PRO A 254 -19.53 8.44 -16.21
CA PRO A 254 -19.85 9.64 -15.40
C PRO A 254 -20.51 9.33 -14.05
N ARG A 255 -21.09 8.14 -13.86
CA ARG A 255 -21.65 7.70 -12.56
C ARG A 255 -20.61 7.76 -11.45
N TYR A 256 -19.34 7.50 -11.79
CA TYR A 256 -18.22 7.53 -10.85
C TYR A 256 -17.52 8.91 -10.80
N GLY A 257 -18.09 9.93 -11.43
CA GLY A 257 -17.60 11.30 -11.41
C GLY A 257 -16.18 11.42 -11.94
N ARG A 258 -15.31 12.18 -11.24
CA ARG A 258 -13.91 12.39 -11.65
C ARG A 258 -13.09 11.11 -11.70
N ILE A 259 -13.40 10.13 -10.87
CA ILE A 259 -12.73 8.82 -10.90
C ILE A 259 -12.94 8.13 -12.25
N GLY A 260 -14.20 8.00 -12.68
CA GLY A 260 -14.52 7.36 -13.95
C GLY A 260 -14.10 8.15 -15.16
N LEU A 261 -14.27 9.48 -15.13
CA LEU A 261 -14.03 10.33 -16.30
C LEU A 261 -12.55 10.67 -16.54
N PHE A 262 -11.74 10.74 -15.47
CA PHE A 262 -10.35 11.20 -15.57
C PHE A 262 -9.35 10.20 -14.99
N ALA A 263 -9.50 9.79 -13.71
CA ALA A 263 -8.49 9.00 -13.04
C ALA A 263 -8.33 7.60 -13.65
N MET A 264 -9.41 6.87 -13.88
CA MET A 264 -9.34 5.54 -14.51
C MET A 264 -8.83 5.58 -15.96
N PRO A 265 -9.30 6.49 -16.85
CA PRO A 265 -8.70 6.67 -18.17
C PRO A 265 -7.23 7.05 -18.14
N GLN A 266 -6.79 7.86 -17.17
CA GLN A 266 -5.38 8.23 -17.00
C GLN A 266 -4.51 6.97 -16.74
N VAL A 267 -4.93 6.07 -15.86
CA VAL A 267 -4.22 4.80 -15.62
C VAL A 267 -4.14 3.96 -16.90
N VAL A 268 -5.21 3.90 -17.71
CA VAL A 268 -5.16 3.20 -19.01
C VAL A 268 -4.11 3.81 -19.92
N ILE A 269 -4.06 5.15 -20.00
CA ILE A 269 -3.11 5.85 -20.88
C ILE A 269 -1.67 5.69 -20.36
N GLU A 270 -1.43 5.91 -19.06
CA GLU A 270 -0.08 5.94 -18.50
C GLU A 270 0.50 4.53 -18.32
N ASP A 271 -0.28 3.60 -17.75
CA ASP A 271 0.23 2.29 -17.36
C ASP A 271 0.04 1.21 -18.43
N ILE A 272 -0.94 1.34 -19.33
CA ILE A 272 -1.20 0.33 -20.36
C ILE A 272 -0.70 0.79 -21.74
N LEU A 273 -1.03 2.02 -22.15
CA LEU A 273 -0.65 2.52 -23.47
C LEU A 273 0.73 3.18 -23.48
N GLY A 274 1.17 3.74 -22.35
CA GLY A 274 2.47 4.41 -22.21
C GLY A 274 3.65 3.52 -22.58
N PRO A 275 3.87 2.36 -21.93
CA PRO A 275 5.02 1.50 -22.21
C PRO A 275 5.13 1.04 -23.68
N PRO A 276 4.07 0.58 -24.37
CA PRO A 276 4.11 0.32 -25.79
C PRO A 276 4.46 1.56 -26.65
N ALA A 277 3.89 2.72 -26.30
CA ALA A 277 4.17 3.96 -27.03
C ALA A 277 5.62 4.40 -26.87
N GLU A 278 6.17 4.31 -25.66
CA GLU A 278 7.60 4.59 -25.40
C GLU A 278 8.51 3.62 -26.18
N LEU A 279 8.18 2.33 -26.19
CA LEU A 279 8.94 1.33 -26.95
C LEU A 279 8.93 1.65 -28.44
N LEU A 280 7.78 2.01 -29.01
CA LEU A 280 7.66 2.46 -30.37
C LEU A 280 8.51 3.72 -30.64
N GLY A 281 8.51 4.68 -29.73
CA GLY A 281 9.36 5.88 -29.82
C GLY A 281 10.84 5.54 -29.85
N TYR A 282 11.31 4.62 -29.01
CA TYR A 282 12.69 4.15 -29.01
C TYR A 282 13.09 3.41 -30.31
N LEU A 283 12.15 2.84 -31.04
CA LEU A 283 12.39 2.20 -32.33
C LEU A 283 12.33 3.19 -33.49
N VAL A 284 11.32 4.06 -33.49
CA VAL A 284 11.04 4.99 -34.60
C VAL A 284 12.09 6.07 -34.69
N VAL A 285 12.51 6.68 -33.56
CA VAL A 285 13.47 7.79 -33.57
C VAL A 285 14.83 7.40 -34.20
N PRO A 286 15.50 6.31 -33.81
CA PRO A 286 16.73 5.88 -34.48
C PRO A 286 16.55 5.56 -35.95
N VAL A 287 15.43 4.93 -36.34
CA VAL A 287 15.12 4.65 -37.74
C VAL A 287 14.94 5.93 -38.54
N ALA A 288 14.21 6.92 -38.00
CA ALA A 288 14.02 8.20 -38.66
C ALA A 288 15.35 8.96 -38.88
N ILE A 289 16.24 8.92 -37.87
CA ILE A 289 17.61 9.49 -37.99
C ILE A 289 18.39 8.77 -39.10
N LEU A 290 18.37 7.43 -39.13
CA LEU A 290 19.07 6.64 -40.17
C LEU A 290 18.54 6.90 -41.58
N LEU A 291 17.26 7.22 -41.72
CA LEU A 291 16.62 7.55 -42.99
C LEU A 291 16.72 9.03 -43.37
N GLY A 292 17.36 9.86 -42.57
CA GLY A 292 17.49 11.30 -42.81
C GLY A 292 16.16 12.06 -42.71
N LEU A 293 15.21 11.56 -41.93
CA LEU A 293 13.89 12.16 -41.72
C LEU A 293 13.85 13.10 -40.49
N LEU A 294 14.90 13.06 -39.67
CA LEU A 294 15.13 13.91 -38.48
C LEU A 294 16.55 14.44 -38.49
#